data_3477f3f6bf57d0e730d41d85dbbba42a
#
_entry.id   3477f3f6bf57d0e730d41d85dbbba42a
#
_cell.length_a   1.000
_cell.length_b   1.000
_cell.length_c   1.000
_cell.angle_alpha   90.00
_cell.angle_beta   90.00
_cell.angle_gamma   90.00
#
_symmetry.space_group_name_H-M   'P 1'
#
loop_
_entity.id
_entity.type
_entity.pdbx_description
1 polymer ?
#
loop_
_entity_poly.entity_id
_entity_poly.type
_entity_poly.pdbx_seq_one_letter_code
_entity_poly.pdbx_strand_id
1 'polypeptide(L)'
;MITLTYADEHLPHDMSVSVCEMQTFLKRLRKAVQPSKIRFFGCGEYGEQFLRPHYHMIIFGHDFSDRYLFGHDKKGTRLYRSPQLEKVWIKGFSSVCEVEFDVAKYVAIYLQKPPADGRHRAFVNMSRNPGIGYQAIKPNLMETDKLYQDGKYIRLPRYYLKVLERSYPDRIADLKERRINHAISEYVEMMTDIKHHITQIEYRKHRFEKIFGKSLDKNCMP
;
A
#
# COMPACT_ATOMS: atom_id res chain seq x y z
N MET A 1 -1.37 5.56 -10.56
CA MET A 1 -0.99 6.27 -9.32
C MET A 1 -0.89 7.76 -9.61
N ILE A 2 -1.18 8.61 -8.63
CA ILE A 2 -0.99 10.06 -8.72
C ILE A 2 0.04 10.51 -7.69
N THR A 3 0.82 11.52 -8.06
CA THR A 3 1.74 12.23 -7.16
C THR A 3 1.33 13.70 -7.11
N LEU A 4 1.26 14.26 -5.90
CA LEU A 4 0.91 15.66 -5.67
C LEU A 4 2.06 16.35 -4.95
N THR A 5 2.50 17.46 -5.49
CA THR A 5 3.62 18.28 -4.96
C THR A 5 3.15 19.72 -4.82
N TYR A 6 3.53 20.39 -3.74
CA TYR A 6 3.23 21.80 -3.57
C TYR A 6 4.09 22.68 -4.48
N ALA A 7 3.53 23.75 -5.01
CA ALA A 7 4.29 24.90 -5.50
C ALA A 7 4.82 25.73 -4.32
N ASP A 8 5.81 26.58 -4.54
CA ASP A 8 6.49 27.31 -3.46
C ASP A 8 5.53 28.21 -2.66
N GLU A 9 4.62 28.89 -3.37
CA GLU A 9 3.60 29.78 -2.78
C GLU A 9 2.53 29.03 -1.94
N HIS A 10 2.46 27.72 -2.05
CA HIS A 10 1.47 26.90 -1.35
C HIS A 10 2.10 25.92 -0.35
N LEU A 11 3.41 26.00 -0.16
CA LEU A 11 4.09 25.17 0.83
C LEU A 11 3.53 25.43 2.23
N PRO A 12 3.22 24.40 3.01
CA PRO A 12 2.89 24.58 4.43
C PRO A 12 4.02 25.31 5.17
N HIS A 13 3.68 26.23 6.05
CA HIS A 13 4.68 27.01 6.80
C HIS A 13 5.63 26.13 7.64
N ASP A 14 5.11 25.04 8.18
CA ASP A 14 5.86 24.04 8.95
C ASP A 14 6.52 22.96 8.07
N MET A 15 6.41 23.08 6.74
CA MET A 15 6.92 22.09 5.77
C MET A 15 6.43 20.66 6.02
N SER A 16 5.29 20.48 6.70
CA SER A 16 4.79 19.17 7.09
C SER A 16 3.74 18.61 6.13
N VAL A 17 3.72 17.27 6.02
CA VAL A 17 2.61 16.55 5.39
C VAL A 17 1.38 16.56 6.29
N SER A 18 0.18 16.66 5.70
CA SER A 18 -1.08 16.76 6.43
C SER A 18 -2.11 15.74 5.95
N VAL A 19 -2.65 14.96 6.89
CA VAL A 19 -3.80 14.06 6.62
C VAL A 19 -5.02 14.86 6.19
N CYS A 20 -5.23 16.05 6.77
CA CYS A 20 -6.34 16.93 6.43
C CYS A 20 -6.26 17.40 4.98
N GLU A 21 -5.08 17.76 4.49
CA GLU A 21 -4.88 18.16 3.09
C GLU A 21 -5.19 17.02 2.13
N MET A 22 -4.68 15.81 2.41
CA MET A 22 -5.01 14.63 1.62
C MET A 22 -6.53 14.37 1.60
N GLN A 23 -7.19 14.48 2.74
CA GLN A 23 -8.65 14.30 2.82
C GLN A 23 -9.42 15.37 2.05
N THR A 24 -8.97 16.62 2.12
CA THR A 24 -9.57 17.75 1.40
C THR A 24 -9.44 17.55 -0.11
N PHE A 25 -8.26 17.17 -0.57
CA PHE A 25 -8.04 16.78 -1.97
C PHE A 25 -8.98 15.64 -2.39
N LEU A 26 -9.07 14.58 -1.61
CA LEU A 26 -9.93 13.42 -1.91
C LEU A 26 -11.43 13.79 -1.94
N LYS A 27 -11.88 14.76 -1.12
CA LYS A 27 -13.25 15.29 -1.19
C LYS A 27 -13.49 16.01 -2.51
N ARG A 28 -12.56 16.88 -2.94
CA ARG A 28 -12.64 17.58 -4.24
C ARG A 28 -12.61 16.57 -5.41
N LEU A 29 -11.70 15.60 -5.36
CA LEU A 29 -11.59 14.57 -6.39
C LEU A 29 -12.90 13.79 -6.53
N ARG A 30 -13.48 13.29 -5.41
CA ARG A 30 -14.76 12.59 -5.43
C ARG A 30 -15.87 13.39 -6.07
N LYS A 31 -15.92 14.71 -5.82
CA LYS A 31 -16.90 15.60 -6.45
C LYS A 31 -16.65 15.74 -7.96
N ALA A 32 -15.39 15.88 -8.35
CA ALA A 32 -15.01 16.08 -9.75
C ALA A 32 -15.22 14.85 -10.65
N VAL A 33 -15.14 13.64 -10.07
CA VAL A 33 -15.22 12.38 -10.84
C VAL A 33 -16.59 11.69 -10.75
N GLN A 34 -17.60 12.35 -10.18
CA GLN A 34 -18.97 11.81 -10.16
C GLN A 34 -19.46 11.45 -11.56
N PRO A 35 -20.20 10.34 -11.71
CA PRO A 35 -20.75 9.44 -10.68
C PRO A 35 -19.80 8.32 -10.21
N SER A 36 -18.53 8.30 -10.63
CA SER A 36 -17.57 7.27 -10.30
C SER A 36 -17.31 7.19 -8.79
N LYS A 37 -17.37 5.97 -8.23
CA LYS A 37 -17.05 5.71 -6.82
C LYS A 37 -15.60 5.30 -6.68
N ILE A 38 -14.75 6.20 -6.22
CA ILE A 38 -13.33 5.92 -6.04
C ILE A 38 -13.00 5.34 -4.66
N ARG A 39 -11.94 4.52 -4.63
CA ARG A 39 -11.21 4.09 -3.45
C ARG A 39 -9.77 4.53 -3.59
N PHE A 40 -9.06 4.65 -2.49
CA PHE A 40 -7.67 5.07 -2.52
C PHE A 40 -6.82 4.33 -1.49
N PHE A 41 -5.54 4.23 -1.81
CA PHE A 41 -4.45 3.91 -0.90
C PHE A 41 -3.34 4.93 -1.15
N GLY A 42 -2.85 5.60 -0.13
CA GLY A 42 -1.86 6.65 -0.32
C GLY A 42 -1.10 7.02 0.93
N CYS A 43 -0.01 7.76 0.74
CA CYS A 43 0.86 8.26 1.79
C CYS A 43 1.14 9.76 1.63
N GLY A 44 1.47 10.40 2.75
CA GLY A 44 2.15 11.67 2.78
C GLY A 44 3.59 11.46 3.22
N GLU A 45 4.54 11.99 2.46
CA GLU A 45 5.97 11.78 2.68
C GLU A 45 6.80 13.03 2.34
N TYR A 46 8.11 12.93 2.49
CA TYR A 46 9.07 13.97 2.19
C TYR A 46 10.05 13.53 1.11
N GLY A 47 10.25 14.38 0.10
CA GLY A 47 11.21 14.14 -0.97
C GLY A 47 12.64 14.06 -0.45
N GLU A 48 13.47 13.24 -1.11
CA GLU A 48 14.83 12.92 -0.63
C GLU A 48 15.79 14.11 -0.60
N GLN A 49 15.71 15.02 -1.58
CA GLN A 49 16.68 16.11 -1.72
C GLN A 49 16.30 17.36 -0.91
N PHE A 50 15.05 17.83 -1.06
CA PHE A 50 14.60 19.10 -0.47
C PHE A 50 13.60 18.91 0.66
N LEU A 51 13.35 17.67 1.06
CA LEU A 51 12.40 17.31 2.10
C LEU A 51 11.03 17.99 1.92
N ARG A 52 10.65 18.27 0.67
CA ARG A 52 9.37 18.87 0.31
C ARG A 52 8.25 17.86 0.54
N PRO A 53 7.13 18.27 1.16
CA PRO A 53 6.00 17.37 1.37
C PRO A 53 5.37 16.94 0.03
N HIS A 54 5.12 15.64 -0.10
CA HIS A 54 4.49 14.99 -1.25
C HIS A 54 3.36 14.07 -0.81
N TYR A 55 2.40 13.86 -1.71
CA TYR A 55 1.38 12.83 -1.51
C TYR A 55 1.41 11.88 -2.71
N HIS A 56 1.52 10.59 -2.42
CA HIS A 56 1.41 9.53 -3.42
C HIS A 56 0.14 8.74 -3.17
N MET A 57 -0.69 8.56 -4.20
CA MET A 57 -1.96 7.86 -4.04
C MET A 57 -2.26 6.95 -5.24
N ILE A 58 -2.63 5.72 -4.96
CA ILE A 58 -3.28 4.83 -5.92
C ILE A 58 -4.78 5.09 -5.84
N ILE A 59 -5.37 5.50 -6.94
CA ILE A 59 -6.82 5.72 -7.07
C ILE A 59 -7.42 4.53 -7.81
N PHE A 60 -8.39 3.89 -7.18
CA PHE A 60 -9.16 2.79 -7.76
C PHE A 60 -10.53 3.28 -8.19
N GLY A 61 -11.00 2.81 -9.34
CA GLY A 61 -12.33 3.13 -9.87
C GLY A 61 -12.40 4.42 -10.69
N HIS A 62 -11.26 5.03 -11.00
CA HIS A 62 -11.17 6.16 -11.91
C HIS A 62 -9.84 6.18 -12.65
N ASP A 63 -9.87 6.49 -13.92
CA ASP A 63 -8.71 6.79 -14.74
C ASP A 63 -8.87 8.19 -15.35
N PHE A 64 -7.79 8.95 -15.38
CA PHE A 64 -7.76 10.29 -15.97
C PHE A 64 -7.62 10.18 -17.49
N SER A 65 -8.74 10.13 -18.18
CA SER A 65 -8.80 9.93 -19.66
C SER A 65 -8.22 11.12 -20.44
N ASP A 66 -8.12 12.29 -19.80
CA ASP A 66 -7.54 13.52 -20.35
C ASP A 66 -6.03 13.62 -20.17
N ARG A 67 -5.39 12.52 -19.69
CA ARG A 67 -3.94 12.53 -19.45
C ARG A 67 -3.15 12.54 -20.76
N TYR A 68 -2.06 13.27 -20.77
CA TYR A 68 -1.08 13.30 -21.85
C TYR A 68 0.33 13.06 -21.31
N LEU A 69 1.19 12.45 -22.12
CA LEU A 69 2.57 12.15 -21.76
C LEU A 69 3.34 13.46 -21.54
N PHE A 70 3.95 13.61 -20.36
CA PHE A 70 4.73 14.76 -19.97
C PHE A 70 6.24 14.45 -19.92
N GLY A 71 6.62 13.22 -19.55
CA GLY A 71 8.01 12.82 -19.44
C GLY A 71 8.18 11.42 -18.86
N HIS A 72 9.37 11.16 -18.38
CA HIS A 72 9.72 9.90 -17.73
C HIS A 72 10.44 10.18 -16.42
N ASP A 73 10.25 9.30 -15.43
CA ASP A 73 11.04 9.35 -14.20
C ASP A 73 12.48 8.81 -14.43
N LYS A 74 13.30 8.83 -13.37
CA LYS A 74 14.70 8.32 -13.42
C LYS A 74 14.80 6.83 -13.75
N LYS A 75 13.71 6.07 -13.63
CA LYS A 75 13.61 4.63 -13.92
C LYS A 75 13.01 4.36 -15.30
N GLY A 76 12.65 5.41 -16.05
CA GLY A 76 11.99 5.29 -17.35
C GLY A 76 10.48 5.11 -17.29
N THR A 77 9.86 5.20 -16.12
CA THR A 77 8.38 5.13 -15.97
C THR A 77 7.74 6.35 -16.61
N ARG A 78 6.71 6.13 -17.41
CA ARG A 78 5.98 7.22 -18.08
C ARG A 78 5.22 8.06 -17.07
N LEU A 79 5.43 9.37 -17.14
CA LEU A 79 4.72 10.37 -16.34
C LEU A 79 3.76 11.15 -17.21
N TYR A 80 2.50 11.21 -16.79
CA TYR A 80 1.44 11.93 -17.47
C TYR A 80 0.98 13.12 -16.63
N ARG A 81 0.49 14.14 -17.29
CA ARG A 81 -0.28 15.24 -16.66
C ARG A 81 -1.74 15.11 -17.07
N SER A 82 -2.64 15.58 -16.22
CA SER A 82 -4.09 15.58 -16.46
C SER A 82 -4.66 16.94 -16.05
N PRO A 83 -5.26 17.70 -16.99
CA PRO A 83 -5.98 18.93 -16.67
C PRO A 83 -7.09 18.75 -15.63
N GLN A 84 -7.78 17.61 -15.64
CA GLN A 84 -8.77 17.27 -14.62
C GLN A 84 -8.14 17.19 -13.22
N LEU A 85 -7.00 16.51 -13.10
CA LEU A 85 -6.29 16.36 -11.83
C LEU A 85 -5.75 17.72 -11.34
N GLU A 86 -5.20 18.54 -12.24
CA GLU A 86 -4.66 19.87 -11.92
C GLU A 86 -5.74 20.83 -11.40
N LYS A 87 -6.96 20.78 -11.94
CA LYS A 87 -8.11 21.54 -11.42
C LYS A 87 -8.51 21.12 -10.00
N VAL A 88 -8.23 19.88 -9.62
CA VAL A 88 -8.53 19.37 -8.27
C VAL A 88 -7.40 19.68 -7.28
N TRP A 89 -6.13 19.50 -7.73
CA TRP A 89 -4.95 19.84 -6.96
C TRP A 89 -4.49 21.27 -7.28
N ILE A 90 -5.11 22.26 -6.64
CA ILE A 90 -4.84 23.68 -6.90
C ILE A 90 -3.59 24.23 -6.19
N LYS A 91 -2.85 23.39 -5.46
CA LYS A 91 -1.72 23.81 -4.62
C LYS A 91 -0.35 23.52 -5.24
N GLY A 92 -0.30 23.16 -6.51
CA GLY A 92 0.97 22.95 -7.18
C GLY A 92 0.92 21.91 -8.30
N PHE A 93 1.93 21.08 -8.35
CA PHE A 93 2.14 20.16 -9.46
C PHE A 93 1.51 18.80 -9.18
N SER A 94 1.04 18.16 -10.23
CA SER A 94 0.53 16.79 -10.15
C SER A 94 1.04 15.95 -11.32
N SER A 95 1.20 14.65 -11.09
CA SER A 95 1.49 13.69 -12.15
C SER A 95 0.66 12.42 -11.96
N VAL A 96 0.47 11.72 -13.07
CA VAL A 96 -0.18 10.40 -13.12
C VAL A 96 0.82 9.42 -13.69
N CYS A 97 0.93 8.24 -13.10
CA CYS A 97 1.66 7.12 -13.67
C CYS A 97 0.85 5.82 -13.58
N GLU A 98 1.21 4.85 -14.39
CA GLU A 98 0.62 3.52 -14.35
C GLU A 98 0.90 2.84 -13.00
N VAL A 99 0.01 1.94 -12.60
CA VAL A 99 0.15 1.21 -11.33
C VAL A 99 0.66 -0.18 -11.62
N GLU A 100 1.92 -0.42 -11.30
CA GLU A 100 2.52 -1.74 -11.25
C GLU A 100 2.57 -2.24 -9.80
N PHE A 101 2.80 -3.53 -9.59
CA PHE A 101 2.87 -4.11 -8.25
C PHE A 101 3.94 -3.44 -7.37
N ASP A 102 5.09 -3.10 -7.96
CA ASP A 102 6.18 -2.42 -7.26
C ASP A 102 5.82 -1.01 -6.80
N VAL A 103 4.89 -0.34 -7.48
CA VAL A 103 4.39 0.98 -7.08
C VAL A 103 3.57 0.88 -5.78
N ALA A 104 2.75 -0.15 -5.63
CA ALA A 104 2.00 -0.36 -4.39
C ALA A 104 2.94 -0.67 -3.21
N LYS A 105 4.01 -1.42 -3.46
CA LYS A 105 5.08 -1.71 -2.51
C LYS A 105 5.84 -0.45 -2.13
N TYR A 106 6.16 0.41 -3.09
CA TYR A 106 6.81 1.70 -2.87
C TYR A 106 6.02 2.57 -1.88
N VAL A 107 4.72 2.77 -2.11
CA VAL A 107 3.85 3.54 -1.20
C VAL A 107 3.84 2.94 0.22
N ALA A 108 3.98 1.62 0.37
CA ALA A 108 4.00 0.95 1.67
C ALA A 108 5.35 1.08 2.41
N ILE A 109 6.47 1.20 1.70
CA ILE A 109 7.83 1.27 2.27
C ILE A 109 8.12 2.64 2.89
N TYR A 110 7.54 3.72 2.37
CA TYR A 110 7.80 5.09 2.85
C TYR A 110 7.37 5.37 4.29
N LEU A 111 6.60 4.49 4.92
CA LEU A 111 6.22 4.60 6.34
C LEU A 111 7.39 4.51 7.33
N GLN A 112 8.56 4.09 6.89
CA GLN A 112 9.65 3.69 7.79
C GLN A 112 10.70 4.78 8.05
N LYS A 113 10.60 5.92 7.36
CA LYS A 113 11.56 7.03 7.58
C LYS A 113 10.96 8.06 8.54
N PRO A 114 11.39 8.10 9.82
CA PRO A 114 10.98 9.19 10.71
C PRO A 114 11.63 10.50 10.24
N PRO A 115 10.90 11.63 10.25
CA PRO A 115 11.53 12.93 10.08
C PRO A 115 12.41 13.22 11.28
N ALA A 116 13.64 13.68 11.03
CA ALA A 116 14.62 13.96 12.07
C ALA A 116 14.47 15.35 12.73
N ASP A 117 13.50 16.17 12.30
CA ASP A 117 13.50 17.62 12.52
C ASP A 117 12.18 18.20 13.06
N GLY A 118 11.40 17.42 13.78
CA GLY A 118 10.17 17.90 14.43
C GLY A 118 8.94 18.04 13.53
N ARG A 119 9.06 17.79 12.22
CA ARG A 119 7.92 17.76 11.31
C ARG A 119 6.99 16.57 11.60
N HIS A 120 5.76 16.64 11.08
CA HIS A 120 4.83 15.53 11.19
C HIS A 120 5.40 14.28 10.53
N ARG A 121 5.17 13.12 11.14
CA ARG A 121 5.62 11.85 10.57
C ARG A 121 4.93 11.57 9.23
N ALA A 122 5.66 10.95 8.32
CA ALA A 122 5.07 10.33 7.14
C ALA A 122 3.93 9.39 7.57
N PHE A 123 2.86 9.34 6.77
CA PHE A 123 1.68 8.55 7.12
C PHE A 123 1.13 7.80 5.91
N VAL A 124 0.40 6.73 6.18
CA VAL A 124 -0.45 6.05 5.19
C VAL A 124 -1.91 6.20 5.57
N ASN A 125 -2.74 6.41 4.56
CA ASN A 125 -4.17 6.43 4.70
C ASN A 125 -4.83 5.67 3.54
N MET A 126 -6.01 5.09 3.78
CA MET A 126 -6.71 4.29 2.78
C MET A 126 -8.21 4.29 2.99
N SER A 127 -8.95 3.91 1.96
CA SER A 127 -10.38 3.63 2.07
C SER A 127 -10.63 2.41 2.94
N ARG A 128 -11.46 2.57 4.00
CA ARG A 128 -11.74 1.52 5.00
C ARG A 128 -13.20 1.07 5.03
N ASN A 129 -14.12 1.92 4.61
CA ASN A 129 -15.56 1.63 4.67
C ASN A 129 -16.28 1.97 3.35
N PRO A 130 -16.58 0.96 2.51
CA PRO A 130 -15.95 -0.34 2.50
C PRO A 130 -14.47 -0.25 2.15
N GLY A 131 -13.66 -1.25 2.56
CA GLY A 131 -12.25 -1.30 2.25
C GLY A 131 -11.96 -1.58 0.77
N ILE A 132 -10.70 -1.43 0.40
CA ILE A 132 -10.22 -1.75 -0.94
C ILE A 132 -10.44 -3.23 -1.22
N GLY A 133 -10.92 -3.57 -2.43
CA GLY A 133 -11.18 -4.96 -2.82
C GLY A 133 -12.48 -5.56 -2.26
N TYR A 134 -13.30 -4.79 -1.53
CA TYR A 134 -14.57 -5.30 -0.97
C TYR A 134 -15.47 -5.99 -2.01
N GLN A 135 -15.56 -5.46 -3.21
CA GLN A 135 -16.39 -6.00 -4.29
C GLN A 135 -15.91 -7.36 -4.81
N ALA A 136 -14.64 -7.71 -4.58
CA ALA A 136 -14.07 -8.99 -4.97
C ALA A 136 -14.31 -10.10 -3.93
N ILE A 137 -14.89 -9.76 -2.76
CA ILE A 137 -15.14 -10.73 -1.70
C ILE A 137 -16.37 -11.55 -2.05
N LYS A 138 -16.17 -12.85 -2.27
CA LYS A 138 -17.23 -13.83 -2.58
C LYS A 138 -17.17 -15.00 -1.59
N PRO A 139 -18.31 -15.66 -1.28
CA PRO A 139 -18.35 -16.79 -0.36
C PRO A 139 -17.44 -17.96 -0.72
N ASN A 140 -17.25 -18.23 -2.02
CA ASN A 140 -16.38 -19.33 -2.48
C ASN A 140 -14.91 -19.17 -2.10
N LEU A 141 -14.48 -17.97 -1.73
CA LEU A 141 -13.12 -17.75 -1.23
C LEU A 141 -12.82 -18.49 0.09
N MET A 142 -13.86 -18.88 0.84
CA MET A 142 -13.70 -19.68 2.07
C MET A 142 -13.38 -21.14 1.80
N GLU A 143 -13.65 -21.63 0.60
CA GLU A 143 -13.42 -23.04 0.23
C GLU A 143 -11.95 -23.30 -0.03
N THR A 144 -11.32 -22.41 -0.79
CA THR A 144 -9.91 -22.56 -1.19
C THR A 144 -8.93 -21.95 -0.20
N ASP A 145 -9.39 -21.02 0.65
CA ASP A 145 -8.55 -20.26 1.58
C ASP A 145 -7.39 -19.50 0.92
N LYS A 146 -7.34 -19.48 -0.39
CA LYS A 146 -6.25 -18.90 -1.17
C LYS A 146 -6.81 -18.19 -2.40
N LEU A 147 -6.10 -17.18 -2.85
CA LEU A 147 -6.29 -16.57 -4.15
C LEU A 147 -5.23 -17.13 -5.10
N TYR A 148 -5.62 -17.41 -6.33
CA TYR A 148 -4.69 -17.74 -7.39
C TYR A 148 -4.35 -16.46 -8.16
N GLN A 149 -3.07 -16.09 -8.19
CA GLN A 149 -2.58 -14.92 -8.89
C GLN A 149 -1.19 -15.19 -9.47
N ASP A 150 -1.00 -14.89 -10.74
CA ASP A 150 0.30 -14.98 -11.44
C ASP A 150 1.00 -16.34 -11.23
N GLY A 151 0.24 -17.44 -11.38
CA GLY A 151 0.75 -18.79 -11.23
C GLY A 151 0.97 -19.25 -9.78
N LYS A 152 0.57 -18.45 -8.78
CA LYS A 152 0.82 -18.74 -7.36
C LYS A 152 -0.45 -18.66 -6.53
N TYR A 153 -0.51 -19.51 -5.51
CA TYR A 153 -1.53 -19.40 -4.47
C TYR A 153 -1.04 -18.46 -3.37
N ILE A 154 -1.82 -17.41 -3.11
CA ILE A 154 -1.58 -16.46 -2.03
C ILE A 154 -2.70 -16.57 -0.99
N ARG A 155 -2.37 -16.39 0.28
CA ARG A 155 -3.37 -16.43 1.37
C ARG A 155 -4.36 -15.28 1.24
N LEU A 156 -5.61 -15.53 1.63
CA LEU A 156 -6.63 -14.48 1.68
C LEU A 156 -6.18 -13.33 2.57
N PRO A 157 -6.34 -12.08 2.11
CA PRO A 157 -6.10 -10.91 2.94
C PRO A 157 -6.92 -10.94 4.23
N ARG A 158 -6.32 -10.52 5.34
CA ARG A 158 -7.01 -10.50 6.65
C ARG A 158 -8.31 -9.68 6.64
N TYR A 159 -8.37 -8.64 5.81
CA TYR A 159 -9.58 -7.85 5.60
C TYR A 159 -10.73 -8.70 5.03
N TYR A 160 -10.46 -9.56 4.05
CA TYR A 160 -11.47 -10.44 3.45
C TYR A 160 -12.04 -11.41 4.48
N LEU A 161 -11.18 -12.01 5.30
CA LEU A 161 -11.62 -12.90 6.38
C LEU A 161 -12.52 -12.18 7.37
N LYS A 162 -12.18 -10.95 7.79
CA LYS A 162 -13.02 -10.16 8.70
C LYS A 162 -14.38 -9.78 8.11
N VAL A 163 -14.46 -9.56 6.80
CA VAL A 163 -15.74 -9.28 6.14
C VAL A 163 -16.59 -10.54 6.05
N LEU A 164 -15.99 -11.66 5.65
CA LEU A 164 -16.68 -12.95 5.55
C LEU A 164 -17.16 -13.48 6.91
N GLU A 165 -16.38 -13.27 7.96
CA GLU A 165 -16.71 -13.69 9.34
C GLU A 165 -18.02 -13.07 9.85
N ARG A 166 -18.36 -11.86 9.40
CA ARG A 166 -19.65 -11.22 9.76
C ARG A 166 -20.86 -11.95 9.22
N SER A 167 -20.73 -12.56 8.04
CA SER A 167 -21.84 -13.26 7.37
C SER A 167 -21.78 -14.77 7.52
N TYR A 168 -20.61 -15.33 7.82
CA TYR A 168 -20.33 -16.76 7.86
C TYR A 168 -19.39 -17.12 9.03
N PRO A 169 -19.76 -16.84 10.30
CA PRO A 169 -18.87 -17.00 11.46
C PRO A 169 -18.36 -18.43 11.63
N ASP A 170 -19.25 -19.43 11.52
CA ASP A 170 -18.90 -20.83 11.72
C ASP A 170 -17.90 -21.32 10.64
N ARG A 171 -18.14 -20.99 9.36
CA ARG A 171 -17.24 -21.37 8.26
C ARG A 171 -15.86 -20.73 8.42
N ILE A 172 -15.79 -19.52 8.96
CA ILE A 172 -14.48 -18.87 9.24
C ILE A 172 -13.82 -19.49 10.48
N ALA A 173 -14.58 -19.95 11.47
CA ALA A 173 -14.03 -20.68 12.60
C ALA A 173 -13.39 -21.99 12.15
N ASP A 174 -14.08 -22.82 11.36
CA ASP A 174 -13.55 -24.04 10.75
C ASP A 174 -12.29 -23.79 9.90
N LEU A 175 -12.29 -22.69 9.14
CA LEU A 175 -11.13 -22.32 8.33
C LEU A 175 -9.93 -21.94 9.20
N LYS A 176 -10.15 -21.22 10.31
CA LYS A 176 -9.10 -20.87 11.27
C LYS A 176 -8.54 -22.14 11.93
N GLU A 177 -9.37 -23.07 12.32
CA GLU A 177 -8.97 -24.33 12.92
C GLU A 177 -8.13 -25.16 11.94
N ARG A 178 -8.59 -25.32 10.70
CA ARG A 178 -7.81 -26.00 9.66
C ARG A 178 -6.42 -25.36 9.47
N ARG A 179 -6.33 -24.04 9.51
CA ARG A 179 -5.05 -23.33 9.42
C ARG A 179 -4.13 -23.60 10.60
N ILE A 180 -4.69 -23.64 11.81
CA ILE A 180 -3.94 -23.95 13.02
C ILE A 180 -3.40 -25.38 12.94
N ASN A 181 -4.25 -26.35 12.59
CA ASN A 181 -3.88 -27.75 12.48
C ASN A 181 -2.79 -27.96 11.41
N HIS A 182 -2.92 -27.30 10.26
CA HIS A 182 -1.89 -27.34 9.22
C HIS A 182 -0.56 -26.71 9.71
N ALA A 183 -0.62 -25.59 10.41
CA ALA A 183 0.59 -24.93 10.94
C ALA A 183 1.27 -25.78 12.02
N ILE A 184 0.50 -26.49 12.85
CA ILE A 184 1.04 -27.43 13.85
C ILE A 184 1.71 -28.60 13.13
N SER A 185 1.07 -29.17 12.12
CA SER A 185 1.64 -30.27 11.32
C SER A 185 2.96 -29.85 10.65
N GLU A 186 2.97 -28.70 9.96
CA GLU A 186 4.20 -28.16 9.36
C GLU A 186 5.30 -27.88 10.41
N TYR A 187 4.92 -27.38 11.59
CA TYR A 187 5.88 -27.14 12.68
C TYR A 187 6.49 -28.42 13.22
N VAL A 188 5.67 -29.46 13.44
CA VAL A 188 6.15 -30.77 13.88
C VAL A 188 7.11 -31.37 12.86
N GLU A 189 6.74 -31.35 11.57
CA GLU A 189 7.59 -31.82 10.48
C GLU A 189 8.91 -31.05 10.41
N MET A 190 8.86 -29.72 10.53
CA MET A 190 10.04 -28.85 10.54
C MET A 190 10.96 -29.11 11.75
N MET A 191 10.40 -29.43 12.93
CA MET A 191 11.17 -29.69 14.14
C MET A 191 11.86 -31.09 14.09
N THR A 192 11.35 -32.00 13.28
CA THR A 192 12.02 -33.28 13.03
C THR A 192 13.22 -33.18 12.09
N ASP A 193 13.29 -32.09 11.30
CA ASP A 193 14.39 -31.78 10.40
C ASP A 193 15.08 -30.45 10.78
N ILE A 194 16.06 -30.53 11.69
CA ILE A 194 16.85 -29.39 12.17
C ILE A 194 17.55 -28.66 11.01
N LYS A 195 18.04 -29.37 10.02
CA LYS A 195 18.74 -28.81 8.87
C LYS A 195 17.79 -27.96 8.02
N HIS A 196 16.57 -28.42 7.78
CA HIS A 196 15.53 -27.69 7.10
C HIS A 196 15.15 -26.40 7.88
N HIS A 197 15.08 -26.50 9.22
CA HIS A 197 14.78 -25.36 10.08
C HIS A 197 15.82 -24.23 9.96
N ILE A 198 17.11 -24.58 10.01
CA ILE A 198 18.21 -23.62 9.83
C ILE A 198 18.11 -22.92 8.46
N THR A 199 17.90 -23.70 7.39
CA THR A 199 17.76 -23.15 6.03
C THR A 199 16.58 -22.18 5.92
N GLN A 200 15.45 -22.47 6.56
CA GLN A 200 14.28 -21.55 6.57
C GLN A 200 14.57 -20.24 7.31
N ILE A 201 15.31 -20.29 8.42
CA ILE A 201 15.73 -19.08 9.16
C ILE A 201 16.67 -18.22 8.30
N GLU A 202 17.67 -18.84 7.67
CA GLU A 202 18.60 -18.15 6.77
C GLU A 202 17.90 -17.51 5.58
N TYR A 203 16.96 -18.22 4.95
CA TYR A 203 16.15 -17.70 3.86
C TYR A 203 15.32 -16.49 4.29
N ARG A 204 14.66 -16.54 5.46
CA ARG A 204 13.88 -15.41 6.01
C ARG A 204 14.78 -14.22 6.30
N LYS A 205 15.96 -14.45 6.87
CA LYS A 205 16.96 -13.40 7.14
C LYS A 205 17.43 -12.75 5.84
N HIS A 206 17.83 -13.53 4.86
CA HIS A 206 18.26 -13.02 3.54
C HIS A 206 17.15 -12.24 2.83
N ARG A 207 15.91 -12.75 2.87
CA ARG A 207 14.75 -12.03 2.31
C ARG A 207 14.49 -10.70 3.01
N PHE A 208 14.63 -10.66 4.33
CA PHE A 208 14.52 -9.43 5.12
C PHE A 208 15.60 -8.43 4.73
N GLU A 209 16.86 -8.86 4.68
CA GLU A 209 18.00 -8.03 4.25
C GLU A 209 17.82 -7.48 2.83
N LYS A 210 17.33 -8.29 1.91
CA LYS A 210 17.03 -7.87 0.53
C LYS A 210 15.91 -6.82 0.44
N ILE A 211 14.91 -6.90 1.32
CA ILE A 211 13.77 -5.96 1.33
C ILE A 211 14.14 -4.65 2.03
N PHE A 212 14.89 -4.71 3.11
CA PHE A 212 15.14 -3.59 4.01
C PHE A 212 16.56 -3.02 3.93
N GLY A 213 17.47 -3.64 3.16
CA GLY A 213 18.81 -3.11 2.84
C GLY A 213 19.73 -2.90 4.04
N LYS A 214 19.47 -3.57 5.17
CA LYS A 214 20.31 -3.51 6.37
C LYS A 214 20.53 -4.90 6.95
N SER A 215 21.78 -5.25 7.22
CA SER A 215 22.13 -6.30 8.17
C SER A 215 21.57 -5.90 9.56
N LEU A 216 20.88 -6.82 10.21
CA LEU A 216 20.55 -6.65 11.63
C LEU A 216 21.88 -6.57 12.39
N ASP A 217 22.18 -5.41 12.97
CA ASP A 217 23.31 -5.27 13.88
C ASP A 217 23.20 -6.34 14.96
N LYS A 218 24.31 -7.06 15.19
CA LYS A 218 24.41 -8.20 16.12
C LYS A 218 24.04 -7.88 17.57
N ASN A 219 23.73 -6.62 17.89
CA ASN A 219 23.49 -6.11 19.24
C ASN A 219 22.02 -5.96 19.64
N CYS A 220 21.06 -6.43 18.82
CA CYS A 220 19.62 -6.39 19.14
C CYS A 220 19.01 -7.79 19.28
N MET A 221 19.63 -8.66 20.03
CA MET A 221 18.95 -9.81 20.62
C MET A 221 18.89 -9.63 22.14
N PRO A 222 17.69 -9.83 22.75
CA PRO A 222 17.55 -9.82 24.19
C PRO A 222 18.26 -11.04 24.82
#